data_a92adbaf132171b3896e8e59c970dae0
#
_entry.id   a92adbaf132171b3896e8e59c970dae0
#
_cell.length_a   1.000
_cell.length_b   1.000
_cell.length_c   1.000
_cell.angle_alpha   90.00
_cell.angle_beta   90.00
_cell.angle_gamma   90.00
#
_symmetry.space_group_name_H-M   'P 1'
#
loop_
_entity.id
_entity.type
_entity.pdbx_description
1 polymer ?
#
loop_
_entity_poly.entity_id
_entity_poly.type
_entity_poly.pdbx_seq_one_letter_code
_entity_poly.pdbx_strand_id
1 'polypeptide(L)'
;MSYTIHGIQHLGVGVPNHESAWKWYRKFFGMDIPLFNDEAEAPLMTIYTKGKVISKRAAMVLNIKGGCAMEVVSPTTFKASNSETEFQLGDLGIFVGMIKTTDVNKAYDFFKTNNAKLLSTVLKSNYGQDTFYVKDLDDLIWQILPANDFYTNHNHITG
;
A
#
# COMPACT_ATOMS: atom_id res chain seq x y z
N MET A 1 31.56 1.05 14.23
CA MET A 1 30.60 0.11 13.63
C MET A 1 30.06 0.78 12.39
N SER A 2 30.14 0.14 11.22
CA SER A 2 29.45 0.60 10.01
C SER A 2 28.05 -0.02 10.00
N TYR A 3 27.03 0.75 9.68
CA TYR A 3 25.67 0.26 9.45
C TYR A 3 25.20 0.67 8.06
N THR A 4 24.33 -0.13 7.49
CA THR A 4 23.79 0.12 6.16
C THR A 4 22.27 0.16 6.25
N ILE A 5 21.66 1.17 5.61
CA ILE A 5 20.21 1.28 5.47
C ILE A 5 19.84 0.73 4.08
N HIS A 6 19.02 -0.33 4.04
CA HIS A 6 18.64 -1.02 2.80
C HIS A 6 17.32 -0.53 2.19
N GLY A 7 16.63 0.39 2.84
CA GLY A 7 15.34 0.91 2.39
C GLY A 7 14.14 0.31 3.12
N ILE A 8 12.93 0.59 2.62
CA ILE A 8 11.69 0.09 3.18
C ILE A 8 11.44 -1.32 2.66
N GLN A 9 11.31 -2.29 3.58
CA GLN A 9 11.04 -3.67 3.22
C GLN A 9 9.59 -3.88 2.77
N HIS A 10 8.64 -3.37 3.55
CA HIS A 10 7.22 -3.48 3.23
C HIS A 10 6.42 -2.31 3.82
N LEU A 11 5.21 -2.12 3.28
CA LEU A 11 4.18 -1.26 3.82
C LEU A 11 3.04 -2.13 4.36
N GLY A 12 2.71 -1.98 5.65
CA GLY A 12 1.58 -2.67 6.27
C GLY A 12 0.28 -1.91 6.03
N VAL A 13 -0.75 -2.63 5.59
CA VAL A 13 -2.09 -2.10 5.33
C VAL A 13 -3.11 -2.91 6.11
N GLY A 14 -3.74 -2.25 7.10
CA GLY A 14 -4.83 -2.83 7.87
C GLY A 14 -6.16 -2.69 7.11
N VAL A 15 -6.86 -3.81 6.89
CA VAL A 15 -8.10 -3.84 6.11
C VAL A 15 -9.20 -4.63 6.82
N PRO A 16 -10.48 -4.29 6.64
CA PRO A 16 -11.57 -5.07 7.21
C PRO A 16 -11.72 -6.47 6.58
N ASN A 17 -11.42 -6.60 5.28
CA ASN A 17 -11.53 -7.86 4.55
C ASN A 17 -10.27 -8.14 3.74
N HIS A 18 -9.48 -9.09 4.23
CA HIS A 18 -8.21 -9.49 3.64
C HIS A 18 -8.32 -9.93 2.18
N GLU A 19 -9.29 -10.79 1.85
CA GLU A 19 -9.40 -11.39 0.52
C GLU A 19 -9.78 -10.36 -0.54
N SER A 20 -10.77 -9.51 -0.26
CA SER A 20 -11.21 -8.47 -1.19
C SER A 20 -10.13 -7.40 -1.40
N ALA A 21 -9.45 -6.99 -0.33
CA ALA A 21 -8.36 -6.02 -0.41
C ALA A 21 -7.18 -6.58 -1.22
N TRP A 22 -6.73 -7.80 -0.93
CA TRP A 22 -5.64 -8.41 -1.71
C TRP A 22 -6.03 -8.62 -3.17
N LYS A 23 -7.26 -9.05 -3.47
CA LYS A 23 -7.75 -9.15 -4.85
C LYS A 23 -7.69 -7.82 -5.59
N TRP A 24 -8.00 -6.73 -4.90
CA TRP A 24 -7.89 -5.37 -5.45
C TRP A 24 -6.42 -5.00 -5.72
N TYR A 25 -5.51 -5.22 -4.77
CA TYR A 25 -4.08 -4.93 -4.93
C TYR A 25 -3.42 -5.81 -6.01
N ARG A 26 -3.84 -7.05 -6.15
CA ARG A 26 -3.42 -7.90 -7.28
C ARG A 26 -3.82 -7.29 -8.61
N LYS A 27 -5.08 -6.88 -8.74
CA LYS A 27 -5.62 -6.33 -9.99
C LYS A 27 -4.95 -5.01 -10.37
N PHE A 28 -4.82 -4.08 -9.43
CA PHE A 28 -4.41 -2.72 -9.73
C PHE A 28 -2.92 -2.46 -9.54
N PHE A 29 -2.28 -3.17 -8.63
CA PHE A 29 -0.87 -2.95 -8.32
C PHE A 29 0.03 -4.15 -8.67
N GLY A 30 -0.55 -5.25 -9.17
CA GLY A 30 0.21 -6.45 -9.54
C GLY A 30 0.88 -7.14 -8.34
N MET A 31 0.29 -7.02 -7.15
CA MET A 31 0.79 -7.67 -5.92
C MET A 31 0.42 -9.16 -5.91
N ASP A 32 0.97 -9.92 -6.85
CA ASP A 32 0.56 -11.29 -7.16
C ASP A 32 1.34 -12.38 -6.42
N ILE A 33 2.56 -12.07 -5.96
CA ILE A 33 3.47 -13.07 -5.40
C ILE A 33 3.40 -13.03 -3.88
N PRO A 34 2.77 -14.02 -3.21
CA PRO A 34 2.80 -14.09 -1.76
C PRO A 34 4.13 -14.69 -1.27
N LEU A 35 4.75 -14.01 -0.31
CA LEU A 35 5.83 -14.59 0.50
C LEU A 35 5.24 -15.49 1.60
N PHE A 36 4.13 -15.05 2.18
CA PHE A 36 3.28 -15.85 3.06
C PHE A 36 1.82 -15.35 2.98
N ASN A 37 0.88 -16.20 3.40
CA ASN A 37 -0.53 -15.89 3.58
C ASN A 37 -1.09 -16.79 4.67
N ASP A 38 -0.94 -16.36 5.91
CA ASP A 38 -1.21 -17.19 7.08
C ASP A 38 -2.11 -16.48 8.09
N GLU A 39 -2.74 -17.27 8.94
CA GLU A 39 -3.42 -16.81 10.14
C GLU A 39 -2.59 -17.17 11.37
N ALA A 40 -2.38 -16.22 12.25
CA ALA A 40 -1.61 -16.41 13.47
C ALA A 40 -2.08 -15.50 14.60
N GLU A 41 -1.81 -15.94 15.82
CA GLU A 41 -1.94 -15.07 16.99
C GLU A 41 -0.91 -13.94 16.97
N ALA A 42 -1.31 -12.78 17.48
CA ALA A 42 -0.49 -11.58 17.54
C ALA A 42 -0.26 -11.15 19.00
N PRO A 43 0.56 -11.88 19.77
CA PRO A 43 0.75 -11.61 21.20
C PRO A 43 1.40 -10.24 21.47
N LEU A 44 2.19 -9.72 20.54
CA LEU A 44 2.82 -8.40 20.65
C LEU A 44 1.82 -7.24 20.47
N MET A 45 0.61 -7.52 19.98
CA MET A 45 -0.43 -6.51 19.80
C MET A 45 -1.23 -6.21 21.07
N THR A 46 -0.97 -6.91 22.17
CA THR A 46 -1.73 -6.78 23.43
C THR A 46 -1.76 -5.37 24.00
N ILE A 47 -0.73 -4.56 23.77
CA ILE A 47 -0.70 -3.15 24.16
C ILE A 47 -1.80 -2.31 23.46
N TYR A 48 -2.21 -2.71 22.25
CA TYR A 48 -3.25 -2.03 21.46
C TYR A 48 -4.64 -2.66 21.66
N THR A 49 -4.70 -3.89 22.17
CA THR A 49 -5.92 -4.68 22.31
C THR A 49 -6.40 -4.83 23.76
N LYS A 50 -5.99 -3.91 24.64
CA LYS A 50 -6.34 -3.90 26.07
C LYS A 50 -5.97 -5.23 26.77
N GLY A 51 -4.77 -5.74 26.48
CA GLY A 51 -4.25 -6.97 27.08
C GLY A 51 -4.76 -8.28 26.47
N LYS A 52 -5.61 -8.23 25.44
CA LYS A 52 -6.15 -9.43 24.79
C LYS A 52 -5.26 -9.87 23.64
N VAL A 53 -4.92 -11.15 23.56
CA VAL A 53 -4.31 -11.74 22.36
C VAL A 53 -5.39 -11.82 21.29
N ILE A 54 -5.07 -11.34 20.10
CA ILE A 54 -5.92 -11.44 18.91
C ILE A 54 -5.27 -12.31 17.87
N SER A 55 -6.07 -12.93 17.03
CA SER A 55 -5.59 -13.56 15.78
C SER A 55 -5.78 -12.59 14.61
N LYS A 56 -4.87 -12.66 13.67
CA LYS A 56 -4.90 -11.90 12.42
C LYS A 56 -4.56 -12.80 11.25
N ARG A 57 -5.17 -12.56 10.12
CA ARG A 57 -4.72 -13.06 8.83
C ARG A 57 -3.85 -12.00 8.18
N ALA A 58 -2.69 -12.41 7.68
CA ALA A 58 -1.77 -11.52 6.99
C ALA A 58 -1.20 -12.19 5.74
N ALA A 59 -1.12 -11.44 4.65
CA ALA A 59 -0.37 -11.82 3.48
C ALA A 59 0.69 -10.78 3.20
N MET A 60 1.94 -11.19 3.08
CA MET A 60 3.00 -10.35 2.53
C MET A 60 3.15 -10.64 1.05
N VAL A 61 2.93 -9.64 0.23
CA VAL A 61 2.80 -9.79 -1.22
C VAL A 61 3.76 -8.87 -1.96
N LEU A 62 4.23 -9.35 -3.12
CA LEU A 62 5.19 -8.65 -3.96
C LEU A 62 4.64 -8.46 -5.38
N ASN A 63 5.11 -7.37 -6.01
CA ASN A 63 5.07 -7.24 -7.46
C ASN A 63 6.39 -7.77 -8.06
N ILE A 64 6.31 -8.63 -9.09
CA ILE A 64 7.50 -9.20 -9.75
C ILE A 64 8.40 -8.13 -10.40
N LYS A 65 7.89 -6.95 -10.66
CA LYS A 65 8.66 -5.82 -11.22
C LYS A 65 9.53 -5.12 -10.17
N GLY A 66 9.39 -5.48 -8.89
CA GLY A 66 10.15 -4.90 -7.79
C GLY A 66 9.37 -3.87 -6.98
N GLY A 67 10.10 -3.13 -6.16
CA GLY A 67 9.55 -2.24 -5.14
C GLY A 67 9.49 -2.91 -3.77
N CYS A 68 8.95 -2.22 -2.77
CA CYS A 68 8.73 -2.82 -1.46
C CYS A 68 7.54 -3.78 -1.47
N ALA A 69 7.54 -4.73 -0.55
CA ALA A 69 6.39 -5.59 -0.31
C ALA A 69 5.20 -4.81 0.28
N MET A 70 4.04 -5.42 0.22
CA MET A 70 2.85 -4.96 0.94
C MET A 70 2.40 -6.07 1.88
N GLU A 71 2.19 -5.76 3.17
CA GLU A 71 1.56 -6.66 4.12
C GLU A 71 0.08 -6.27 4.27
N VAL A 72 -0.82 -7.11 3.76
CA VAL A 72 -2.27 -6.92 3.91
C VAL A 72 -2.72 -7.67 5.16
N VAL A 73 -3.25 -6.95 6.14
CA VAL A 73 -3.57 -7.51 7.48
C VAL A 73 -5.03 -7.28 7.83
N SER A 74 -5.69 -8.32 8.32
CA SER A 74 -7.06 -8.25 8.85
C SER A 74 -7.16 -9.03 10.16
N PRO A 75 -7.80 -8.49 11.22
CA PRO A 75 -8.09 -9.28 12.41
C PRO A 75 -9.10 -10.36 12.09
N THR A 76 -8.97 -11.54 12.77
CA THR A 76 -9.91 -12.65 12.62
C THR A 76 -10.73 -12.91 13.89
N THR A 77 -10.30 -12.37 15.02
CA THR A 77 -11.00 -12.48 16.32
C THR A 77 -12.11 -11.45 16.51
N PHE A 78 -12.12 -10.39 15.72
CA PHE A 78 -13.18 -9.38 15.75
C PHE A 78 -13.34 -8.77 14.34
N LYS A 79 -14.51 -8.16 14.12
CA LYS A 79 -14.76 -7.46 12.85
C LYS A 79 -14.12 -6.07 12.93
N ALA A 80 -13.13 -5.83 12.07
CA ALA A 80 -12.60 -4.48 11.88
C ALA A 80 -13.66 -3.57 11.23
N SER A 81 -13.66 -2.32 11.61
CA SER A 81 -14.46 -1.27 10.98
C SER A 81 -13.53 -0.22 10.36
N ASN A 82 -13.98 0.43 9.33
CA ASN A 82 -13.31 1.61 8.81
C ASN A 82 -13.34 2.74 9.84
N SER A 83 -12.47 3.73 9.70
CA SER A 83 -12.49 4.92 10.53
C SER A 83 -13.86 5.62 10.43
N GLU A 84 -14.38 6.10 11.55
CA GLU A 84 -15.60 6.92 11.60
C GLU A 84 -15.36 8.34 11.04
N THR A 85 -14.10 8.74 10.95
CA THR A 85 -13.68 10.05 10.44
C THR A 85 -12.96 9.89 9.11
N GLU A 86 -13.23 10.82 8.19
CA GLU A 86 -12.49 10.87 6.94
C GLU A 86 -11.05 11.35 7.19
N PHE A 87 -10.10 10.63 6.62
CA PHE A 87 -8.68 11.00 6.68
C PHE A 87 -8.45 12.32 5.96
N GLN A 88 -7.77 13.26 6.64
CA GLN A 88 -7.44 14.58 6.12
C GLN A 88 -5.93 14.79 6.06
N LEU A 89 -5.49 15.65 5.15
CA LEU A 89 -4.09 16.05 5.07
C LEU A 89 -3.66 16.70 6.38
N GLY A 90 -2.61 16.16 6.99
CA GLY A 90 -2.08 16.61 8.28
C GLY A 90 -2.45 15.72 9.46
N ASP A 91 -3.32 14.72 9.27
CA ASP A 91 -3.56 13.70 10.27
C ASP A 91 -2.30 12.87 10.54
N LEU A 92 -2.23 12.29 11.76
CA LEU A 92 -1.11 11.42 12.13
C LEU A 92 -1.17 10.11 11.35
N GLY A 93 -0.02 9.69 10.82
CA GLY A 93 0.14 8.43 10.12
C GLY A 93 0.58 8.60 8.67
N ILE A 94 0.46 7.51 7.90
CA ILE A 94 0.75 7.51 6.46
C ILE A 94 -0.51 7.96 5.73
N PHE A 95 -0.45 9.16 5.14
CA PHE A 95 -1.59 9.73 4.43
C PHE A 95 -1.74 9.18 3.01
N VAL A 96 -0.64 8.94 2.30
CA VAL A 96 -0.64 8.46 0.92
C VAL A 96 0.44 7.41 0.69
N GLY A 97 0.07 6.29 0.07
CA GLY A 97 1.00 5.34 -0.50
C GLY A 97 1.35 5.71 -1.94
N MET A 98 2.56 5.37 -2.40
CA MET A 98 3.01 5.69 -3.75
C MET A 98 3.33 4.42 -4.54
N ILE A 99 2.77 4.31 -5.75
CA ILE A 99 3.00 3.20 -6.67
C ILE A 99 3.57 3.73 -7.98
N LYS A 100 4.67 3.16 -8.42
CA LYS A 100 5.33 3.52 -9.68
C LYS A 100 4.76 2.73 -10.84
N THR A 101 4.63 3.40 -12.00
CA THR A 101 4.26 2.77 -13.27
C THR A 101 5.17 3.25 -14.39
N THR A 102 5.36 2.43 -15.40
CA THR A 102 6.14 2.81 -16.59
C THR A 102 5.40 3.81 -17.48
N ASP A 103 4.05 3.87 -17.38
CA ASP A 103 3.21 4.77 -18.18
C ASP A 103 1.99 5.18 -17.37
N VAL A 104 1.99 6.42 -16.91
CA VAL A 104 0.94 6.97 -16.04
C VAL A 104 -0.40 7.09 -16.78
N ASN A 105 -0.37 7.46 -18.08
CA ASN A 105 -1.60 7.61 -18.86
C ASN A 105 -2.28 6.27 -19.11
N LYS A 106 -1.50 5.24 -19.51
CA LYS A 106 -2.04 3.87 -19.65
C LYS A 106 -2.54 3.31 -18.34
N ALA A 107 -1.84 3.57 -17.24
CA ALA A 107 -2.30 3.18 -15.91
C ALA A 107 -3.62 3.88 -15.58
N TYR A 108 -3.74 5.19 -15.81
CA TYR A 108 -4.98 5.92 -15.59
C TYR A 108 -6.16 5.33 -16.37
N ASP A 109 -5.98 5.06 -17.67
CA ASP A 109 -7.02 4.45 -18.51
C ASP A 109 -7.42 3.06 -18.01
N PHE A 110 -6.45 2.26 -17.56
CA PHE A 110 -6.71 0.96 -16.96
C PHE A 110 -7.53 1.09 -15.66
N PHE A 111 -7.17 1.98 -14.77
CA PHE A 111 -7.92 2.24 -13.52
C PHE A 111 -9.35 2.71 -13.82
N LYS A 112 -9.50 3.65 -14.76
CA LYS A 112 -10.79 4.18 -15.20
C LYS A 112 -11.69 3.12 -15.81
N THR A 113 -11.17 2.34 -16.74
CA THR A 113 -11.92 1.25 -17.41
C THR A 113 -12.35 0.16 -16.44
N ASN A 114 -11.59 -0.05 -15.37
CA ASN A 114 -11.90 -1.04 -14.34
C ASN A 114 -12.66 -0.46 -13.13
N ASN A 115 -13.24 0.73 -13.27
CA ASN A 115 -14.08 1.39 -12.27
C ASN A 115 -13.40 1.59 -10.91
N ALA A 116 -12.10 1.90 -10.90
CA ALA A 116 -11.42 2.31 -9.68
C ALA A 116 -11.92 3.69 -9.22
N LYS A 117 -11.89 3.94 -7.92
CA LYS A 117 -12.30 5.22 -7.31
C LYS A 117 -11.23 6.28 -7.52
N LEU A 118 -11.20 6.87 -8.71
CA LEU A 118 -10.27 7.94 -9.06
C LEU A 118 -10.58 9.22 -8.29
N LEU A 119 -9.57 9.84 -7.71
CA LEU A 119 -9.66 11.12 -6.99
C LEU A 119 -9.27 12.30 -7.86
N SER A 120 -8.52 12.06 -8.94
CA SER A 120 -8.11 13.09 -9.89
C SER A 120 -8.07 12.52 -11.32
N THR A 121 -8.05 13.41 -12.31
CA THR A 121 -7.51 13.08 -13.63
C THR A 121 -5.99 13.01 -13.56
N VAL A 122 -5.33 12.69 -14.67
CA VAL A 122 -3.88 12.88 -14.76
C VAL A 122 -3.56 14.36 -14.63
N LEU A 123 -2.66 14.69 -13.72
CA LEU A 123 -2.23 16.06 -13.43
C LEU A 123 -0.70 16.12 -13.35
N LYS A 124 -0.13 17.31 -13.36
CA LYS A 124 1.30 17.52 -13.14
C LYS A 124 1.58 17.67 -11.65
N SER A 125 2.54 16.91 -11.15
CA SER A 125 3.10 17.11 -9.81
C SER A 125 3.89 18.41 -9.74
N ASN A 126 4.28 18.82 -8.53
CA ASN A 126 5.15 19.98 -8.31
C ASN A 126 6.52 19.85 -9.03
N TYR A 127 6.89 18.65 -9.45
CA TYR A 127 8.11 18.36 -10.21
C TYR A 127 7.86 18.20 -11.71
N GLY A 128 6.67 18.56 -12.20
CA GLY A 128 6.30 18.54 -13.61
C GLY A 128 5.97 17.14 -14.17
N GLN A 129 5.93 16.11 -13.33
CA GLN A 129 5.67 14.74 -13.75
C GLN A 129 4.18 14.43 -13.74
N ASP A 130 3.74 13.57 -14.67
CA ASP A 130 2.38 13.07 -14.69
C ASP A 130 2.11 12.20 -13.46
N THR A 131 0.95 12.40 -12.85
CA THR A 131 0.51 11.63 -11.68
C THR A 131 -1.01 11.66 -11.58
N PHE A 132 -1.60 10.69 -10.88
CA PHE A 132 -3.00 10.72 -10.48
C PHE A 132 -3.18 10.06 -9.11
N TYR A 133 -4.35 10.27 -8.51
CA TYR A 133 -4.69 9.72 -7.21
C TYR A 133 -5.91 8.80 -7.30
N VAL A 134 -5.89 7.73 -6.54
CA VAL A 134 -6.95 6.74 -6.46
C VAL A 134 -7.16 6.31 -5.01
N LYS A 135 -8.38 5.99 -4.64
CA LYS A 135 -8.70 5.28 -3.39
C LYS A 135 -8.84 3.79 -3.66
N ASP A 136 -8.37 2.99 -2.73
CA ASP A 136 -8.67 1.56 -2.72
C ASP A 136 -10.06 1.26 -2.14
N LEU A 137 -10.32 -0.02 -1.83
CA LEU A 137 -11.62 -0.45 -1.29
C LEU A 137 -11.91 0.09 0.12
N ASP A 138 -10.86 0.40 0.87
CA ASP A 138 -10.92 0.82 2.27
C ASP A 138 -10.61 2.31 2.44
N ASP A 139 -10.74 3.07 1.34
CA ASP A 139 -10.55 4.52 1.25
C ASP A 139 -9.10 5.01 1.49
N LEU A 140 -8.10 4.11 1.48
CA LEU A 140 -6.71 4.52 1.51
C LEU A 140 -6.32 5.19 0.18
N ILE A 141 -5.56 6.28 0.30
CA ILE A 141 -5.18 7.08 -0.85
C ILE A 141 -3.85 6.59 -1.41
N TRP A 142 -3.82 6.40 -2.72
CA TRP A 142 -2.65 5.99 -3.46
C TRP A 142 -2.35 7.00 -4.57
N GLN A 143 -1.09 7.41 -4.66
CA GLN A 143 -0.56 8.21 -5.76
C GLN A 143 0.11 7.30 -6.78
N ILE A 144 -0.27 7.40 -8.04
CA ILE A 144 0.35 6.70 -9.15
C ILE A 144 1.27 7.68 -9.87
N LEU A 145 2.54 7.29 -10.02
CA LEU A 145 3.59 8.16 -10.53
C LEU A 145 4.56 7.41 -11.44
N PRO A 146 5.36 8.10 -12.28
CA PRO A 146 6.25 7.43 -13.21
C PRO A 146 7.42 6.74 -12.51
N ALA A 147 7.79 5.57 -13.00
CA ALA A 147 9.01 4.86 -12.64
C ALA A 147 10.20 5.49 -13.38
N ASN A 148 10.69 6.60 -12.87
CA ASN A 148 11.84 7.32 -13.40
C ASN A 148 12.91 7.53 -12.33
N ASP A 149 14.05 8.06 -12.77
CA ASP A 149 15.23 8.24 -11.93
C ASP A 149 15.08 9.31 -10.85
N PHE A 150 14.01 10.10 -10.88
CA PHE A 150 13.76 11.13 -9.88
C PHE A 150 13.62 10.57 -8.45
N TYR A 151 13.05 9.35 -8.32
CA TYR A 151 12.83 8.68 -7.04
C TYR A 151 13.86 7.58 -6.77
N THR A 152 14.83 7.39 -7.67
CA THR A 152 15.89 6.39 -7.52
C THR A 152 17.24 7.09 -7.55
N ASN A 153 18.02 6.92 -6.49
CA ASN A 153 19.39 7.41 -6.48
C ASN A 153 20.33 6.30 -6.96
N HIS A 154 20.69 6.30 -8.23
CA HIS A 154 21.57 5.30 -8.83
C HIS A 154 23.01 5.31 -8.29
N ASN A 155 23.38 6.34 -7.53
CA ASN A 155 24.73 6.48 -6.96
C ASN A 155 24.88 5.84 -5.59
N HIS A 156 23.79 5.36 -4.98
CA HIS A 156 23.83 4.68 -3.70
C HIS A 156 23.52 3.19 -3.85
N ILE A 157 24.56 2.45 -4.23
CA ILE A 157 24.58 0.98 -4.13
C ILE A 157 24.60 0.53 -2.67
N THR A 158 24.85 1.44 -1.77
CA THR A 158 24.93 1.23 -0.32
C THR A 158 23.90 2.09 0.39
N GLY A 159 22.63 1.79 0.19
CA GLY A 159 21.62 2.61 0.76
C GLY A 159 20.51 2.18 1.33
#